data_5960be6867e20a5edc6cbe6dfec23339
#
_entry.id   5960be6867e20a5edc6cbe6dfec23339
#
_cell.length_a   1.000
_cell.length_b   1.000
_cell.length_c   1.000
_cell.angle_alpha   90.00
_cell.angle_beta   90.00
_cell.angle_gamma   90.00
#
_symmetry.space_group_name_H-M   'P 1'
#
loop_
_entity.id
_entity.type
_entity.pdbx_description
1 polymer ?
#
loop_
_entity_poly.entity_id
_entity_poly.type
_entity_poly.pdbx_seq_one_letter_code
_entity_poly.pdbx_strand_id
1 'polypeptide(L)'
;MIGLDTNVLARYFLAGTEPSAATVRQEQAARRLIEGDRALQVCKTVLLELESMMRGRYATRPVQFIAVLEHLLALPHVSVEDRLSVEAALAAHRGGLDFADALHHASYRSCGSMASFDDRKFGRRAAKLGLAPPLEVPG
;
A
#
# COMPACT_ATOMS: atom_id res chain seq x y z
N MET A 1 -2.29 -6.51 20.24
CA MET A 1 -2.05 -6.23 18.79
C MET A 1 -0.81 -5.38 18.64
N ILE A 2 0.03 -5.71 17.66
CA ILE A 2 1.29 -5.00 17.42
C ILE A 2 1.18 -4.27 16.08
N GLY A 3 1.43 -2.95 16.08
CA GLY A 3 1.55 -2.18 14.85
C GLY A 3 2.91 -2.41 14.21
N LEU A 4 2.94 -2.61 12.89
CA LEU A 4 4.16 -2.85 12.13
C LEU A 4 4.64 -1.54 11.48
N ASP A 5 5.92 -1.24 11.66
CA ASP A 5 6.56 -0.15 10.94
C ASP A 5 6.99 -0.63 9.54
N THR A 6 7.22 0.32 8.66
CA THR A 6 7.60 0.05 7.27
C THR A 6 8.86 -0.80 7.18
N ASN A 7 9.87 -0.55 8.02
CA ASN A 7 11.12 -1.30 7.96
C ASN A 7 10.95 -2.78 8.32
N VAL A 8 9.99 -3.12 9.16
CA VAL A 8 9.69 -4.52 9.49
C VAL A 8 9.12 -5.22 8.24
N LEU A 9 8.20 -4.57 7.55
CA LEU A 9 7.63 -5.10 6.30
C LEU A 9 8.71 -5.23 5.22
N ALA A 10 9.56 -4.22 5.09
CA ALA A 10 10.65 -4.25 4.11
C ALA A 10 11.64 -5.40 4.40
N ARG A 11 12.01 -5.62 5.65
CA ARG A 11 12.88 -6.74 6.02
C ARG A 11 12.25 -8.10 5.73
N TYR A 12 10.94 -8.19 5.79
CA TYR A 12 10.24 -9.42 5.47
C TYR A 12 10.11 -9.65 3.96
N PHE A 13 9.54 -8.67 3.25
CA PHE A 13 9.20 -8.82 1.83
C PHE A 13 10.39 -8.65 0.88
N LEU A 14 11.41 -7.88 1.31
CA LEU A 14 12.58 -7.55 0.49
C LEU A 14 13.85 -8.22 1.04
N ALA A 15 13.68 -9.36 1.71
CA ALA A 15 14.77 -10.14 2.29
C ALA A 15 15.79 -10.52 1.20
N GLY A 16 17.06 -10.51 1.57
CA GLY A 16 18.17 -10.88 0.67
C GLY A 16 18.68 -9.73 -0.20
N THR A 17 18.09 -8.53 -0.11
CA THR A 17 18.53 -7.38 -0.90
C THR A 17 19.74 -6.64 -0.31
N GLU A 18 20.01 -6.82 0.98
CA GLU A 18 21.12 -6.18 1.67
C GLU A 18 21.90 -7.22 2.51
N PRO A 19 23.08 -7.69 2.04
CA PRO A 19 23.79 -8.80 2.69
C PRO A 19 24.67 -8.34 3.84
N SER A 20 24.11 -7.93 4.96
CA SER A 20 24.85 -7.68 6.21
C SER A 20 24.33 -8.59 7.31
N ALA A 21 25.20 -8.92 8.30
CA ALA A 21 24.78 -9.75 9.42
C ALA A 21 23.65 -9.12 10.24
N ALA A 22 23.69 -7.80 10.42
CA ALA A 22 22.63 -7.07 11.12
C ALA A 22 21.31 -7.14 10.36
N THR A 23 21.33 -6.96 9.05
CA THR A 23 20.13 -7.07 8.19
C THR A 23 19.57 -8.47 8.22
N VAL A 24 20.39 -9.51 8.12
CA VAL A 24 19.94 -10.90 8.19
C VAL A 24 19.23 -11.19 9.52
N ARG A 25 19.76 -10.70 10.62
CA ARG A 25 19.09 -10.86 11.93
C ARG A 25 17.73 -10.17 11.97
N GLN A 26 17.63 -8.98 11.39
CA GLN A 26 16.36 -8.25 11.29
C GLN A 26 15.37 -8.98 10.41
N GLU A 27 15.81 -9.53 9.28
CA GLU A 27 14.97 -10.33 8.37
C GLU A 27 14.41 -11.55 9.08
N GLN A 28 15.24 -12.25 9.85
CA GLN A 28 14.81 -13.40 10.62
C GLN A 28 13.82 -13.03 11.72
N ALA A 29 14.03 -11.90 12.40
CA ALA A 29 13.13 -11.42 13.43
C ALA A 29 11.78 -11.00 12.83
N ALA A 30 11.79 -10.29 11.71
CA ALA A 30 10.58 -9.89 10.98
C ALA A 30 9.81 -11.13 10.53
N ARG A 31 10.49 -12.14 10.02
CA ARG A 31 9.88 -13.39 9.60
C ARG A 31 9.17 -14.11 10.75
N ARG A 32 9.84 -14.21 11.89
CA ARG A 32 9.23 -14.87 13.08
C ARG A 32 7.99 -14.11 13.54
N LEU A 33 8.00 -12.78 13.46
CA LEU A 33 6.86 -11.97 13.85
C LEU A 33 5.68 -12.12 12.89
N ILE A 34 5.94 -11.96 11.59
CA ILE A 34 4.89 -11.93 10.57
C ILE A 34 4.32 -13.33 10.30
N GLU A 35 5.16 -14.35 10.35
CA GLU A 35 4.72 -15.75 10.15
C GLU A 35 4.24 -16.41 11.44
N GLY A 36 4.30 -15.70 12.57
CA GLY A 36 3.78 -16.18 13.84
C GLY A 36 2.26 -16.03 13.96
N ASP A 37 1.77 -16.10 15.19
CA ASP A 37 0.34 -16.11 15.49
C ASP A 37 -0.14 -14.87 16.23
N ARG A 38 0.72 -13.89 16.48
CA ARG A 38 0.36 -12.65 17.16
C ARG A 38 -0.49 -11.77 16.27
N ALA A 39 -1.49 -11.11 16.84
CA ALA A 39 -2.29 -10.13 16.13
C ALA A 39 -1.45 -8.91 15.75
N LEU A 40 -1.43 -8.57 14.46
CA LEU A 40 -0.64 -7.49 13.90
C LEU A 40 -1.55 -6.47 13.20
N GLN A 41 -1.07 -5.23 13.10
CA GLN A 41 -1.80 -4.17 12.40
C GLN A 41 -0.85 -3.41 11.48
N VAL A 42 -1.35 -3.06 10.29
CA VAL A 42 -0.64 -2.20 9.31
C VAL A 42 -1.52 -1.00 9.01
N CYS A 43 -0.98 0.21 9.19
CA CYS A 43 -1.72 1.44 8.89
C CYS A 43 -1.50 1.91 7.45
N LYS A 44 -2.40 2.76 6.96
CA LYS A 44 -2.36 3.25 5.58
C LYS A 44 -1.08 4.02 5.25
N THR A 45 -0.56 4.81 6.19
CA THR A 45 0.67 5.57 5.98
C THR A 45 1.89 4.66 5.79
N VAL A 46 1.93 3.51 6.47
CA VAL A 46 2.98 2.51 6.29
C VAL A 46 2.90 1.89 4.89
N LEU A 47 1.69 1.63 4.40
CA LEU A 47 1.52 1.11 3.03
C LEU A 47 2.00 2.10 1.98
N LEU A 48 1.71 3.39 2.16
CA LEU A 48 2.22 4.45 1.27
C LEU A 48 3.74 4.50 1.26
N GLU A 49 4.34 4.45 2.44
CA GLU A 49 5.80 4.49 2.57
C GLU A 49 6.44 3.25 1.96
N LEU A 50 5.86 2.07 2.18
CA LEU A 50 6.36 0.81 1.62
C LEU A 50 6.34 0.84 0.09
N GLU A 51 5.24 1.30 -0.52
CA GLU A 51 5.17 1.43 -1.98
C GLU A 51 6.22 2.41 -2.51
N SER A 52 6.34 3.56 -1.88
CA SER A 52 7.32 4.58 -2.27
C SER A 52 8.77 4.04 -2.15
N MET A 53 9.07 3.34 -1.06
CA MET A 53 10.38 2.73 -0.84
C MET A 53 10.68 1.65 -1.87
N MET A 54 9.72 0.76 -2.15
CA MET A 54 9.89 -0.30 -3.15
C MET A 54 10.15 0.28 -4.53
N ARG A 55 9.32 1.23 -4.96
CA ARG A 55 9.45 1.87 -6.26
C ARG A 55 10.74 2.69 -6.39
N GLY A 56 11.10 3.44 -5.37
CA GLY A 56 12.29 4.30 -5.38
C GLY A 56 13.57 3.54 -5.06
N ARG A 57 13.77 3.18 -3.79
CA ARG A 57 15.03 2.59 -3.31
C ARG A 57 15.33 1.22 -3.93
N TYR A 58 14.31 0.38 -4.08
CA TYR A 58 14.45 -0.99 -4.56
C TYR A 58 14.14 -1.14 -6.05
N ALA A 59 13.72 -0.07 -6.71
CA ALA A 59 13.38 -0.03 -8.13
C ALA A 59 12.45 -1.17 -8.56
N THR A 60 11.49 -1.52 -7.71
CA THR A 60 10.52 -2.56 -8.02
C THR A 60 9.43 -2.06 -8.96
N ARG A 61 8.85 -2.99 -9.72
CA ARG A 61 7.71 -2.69 -10.58
C ARG A 61 6.40 -2.76 -9.79
N PRO A 62 5.33 -2.11 -10.29
CA PRO A 62 4.03 -2.12 -9.60
C PRO A 62 3.52 -3.52 -9.24
N VAL A 63 3.73 -4.51 -10.10
CA VAL A 63 3.28 -5.88 -9.87
C VAL A 63 3.90 -6.49 -8.59
N GLN A 64 5.09 -6.07 -8.23
CA GLN A 64 5.77 -6.57 -7.02
C GLN A 64 5.12 -6.01 -5.76
N PHE A 65 4.80 -4.72 -5.74
CA PHE A 65 4.08 -4.12 -4.61
C PHE A 65 2.65 -4.69 -4.50
N ILE A 66 1.99 -4.88 -5.63
CA ILE A 66 0.65 -5.49 -5.66
C ILE A 66 0.70 -6.87 -4.98
N ALA A 67 1.70 -7.69 -5.31
CA ALA A 67 1.86 -9.02 -4.71
C ALA A 67 2.08 -8.92 -3.18
N VAL A 68 2.86 -7.96 -2.73
CA VAL A 68 3.10 -7.71 -1.30
C VAL A 68 1.79 -7.36 -0.59
N LEU A 69 1.03 -6.43 -1.15
CA LEU A 69 -0.23 -5.99 -0.56
C LEU A 69 -1.27 -7.10 -0.54
N GLU A 70 -1.37 -7.88 -1.62
CA GLU A 70 -2.23 -9.07 -1.65
C GLU A 70 -1.87 -10.07 -0.55
N HIS A 71 -0.58 -10.30 -0.35
CA HIS A 71 -0.10 -11.21 0.68
C HIS A 71 -0.51 -10.72 2.07
N LEU A 72 -0.30 -9.43 2.37
CA LEU A 72 -0.71 -8.84 3.66
C LEU A 72 -2.21 -8.97 3.90
N LEU A 73 -3.01 -8.67 2.88
CA LEU A 73 -4.48 -8.74 2.98
C LEU A 73 -4.98 -10.18 3.17
N ALA A 74 -4.19 -11.18 2.77
CA ALA A 74 -4.54 -12.59 2.90
C ALA A 74 -4.18 -13.18 4.27
N LEU A 75 -3.33 -12.52 5.06
CA LEU A 75 -2.92 -13.02 6.38
C LEU A 75 -4.03 -12.79 7.41
N PRO A 76 -4.57 -13.86 8.01
CA PRO A 76 -5.76 -13.72 8.88
C PRO A 76 -5.47 -12.99 10.19
N HIS A 77 -4.23 -12.99 10.66
CA HIS A 77 -3.81 -12.33 11.91
C HIS A 77 -3.32 -10.89 11.70
N VAL A 78 -3.34 -10.40 10.45
CA VAL A 78 -2.95 -9.03 10.12
C VAL A 78 -4.19 -8.21 9.83
N SER A 79 -4.42 -7.17 10.63
CA SER A 79 -5.46 -6.17 10.38
C SER A 79 -4.88 -5.03 9.59
N VAL A 80 -5.54 -4.66 8.51
CA VAL A 80 -5.16 -3.50 7.68
C VAL A 80 -6.13 -2.36 7.96
N GLU A 81 -5.59 -1.21 8.32
CA GLU A 81 -6.40 -0.01 8.61
C GLU A 81 -7.24 0.36 7.38
N ASP A 82 -8.53 0.63 7.62
CA ASP A 82 -9.45 1.03 6.55
C ASP A 82 -9.37 0.06 5.35
N ARG A 83 -9.52 -1.21 5.64
CA ARG A 83 -9.34 -2.30 4.67
C ARG A 83 -10.11 -2.09 3.37
N LEU A 84 -11.35 -1.59 3.45
CA LEU A 84 -12.17 -1.36 2.25
C LEU A 84 -11.52 -0.34 1.32
N SER A 85 -10.96 0.75 1.84
CA SER A 85 -10.25 1.75 1.03
C SER A 85 -8.97 1.17 0.45
N VAL A 86 -8.25 0.35 1.22
CA VAL A 86 -7.02 -0.30 0.73
C VAL A 86 -7.33 -1.29 -0.39
N GLU A 87 -8.37 -2.09 -0.26
CA GLU A 87 -8.79 -3.02 -1.31
C GLU A 87 -9.21 -2.28 -2.59
N ALA A 88 -9.96 -1.19 -2.45
CA ALA A 88 -10.34 -0.34 -3.58
C ALA A 88 -9.11 0.29 -4.26
N ALA A 89 -8.16 0.77 -3.46
CA ALA A 89 -6.91 1.33 -3.97
C ALA A 89 -6.07 0.29 -4.71
N LEU A 90 -6.03 -0.93 -4.19
CA LEU A 90 -5.33 -2.04 -4.85
C LEU A 90 -5.91 -2.32 -6.23
N ALA A 91 -7.24 -2.39 -6.34
CA ALA A 91 -7.91 -2.61 -7.62
C ALA A 91 -7.63 -1.47 -8.61
N ALA A 92 -7.69 -0.22 -8.16
CA ALA A 92 -7.40 0.94 -9.00
C ALA A 92 -5.93 0.98 -9.44
N HIS A 93 -5.02 0.60 -8.55
CA HIS A 93 -3.59 0.51 -8.85
C HIS A 93 -3.30 -0.57 -9.90
N ARG A 94 -3.96 -1.71 -9.84
CA ARG A 94 -3.90 -2.73 -10.89
C ARG A 94 -4.36 -2.17 -12.23
N GLY A 95 -5.34 -1.26 -12.23
CA GLY A 95 -5.82 -0.57 -13.41
C GLY A 95 -4.90 0.54 -13.91
N GLY A 96 -3.77 0.75 -13.24
CA GLY A 96 -2.74 1.71 -13.67
C GLY A 96 -2.76 3.06 -12.95
N LEU A 97 -3.60 3.24 -11.93
CA LEU A 97 -3.58 4.45 -11.12
C LEU A 97 -2.38 4.43 -10.16
N ASP A 98 -1.73 5.58 -9.96
CA ASP A 98 -0.71 5.71 -8.93
C ASP A 98 -1.28 5.28 -7.57
N PHE A 99 -0.50 4.52 -6.79
CA PHE A 99 -1.03 3.95 -5.56
C PHE A 99 -1.42 5.01 -4.53
N ALA A 100 -0.58 6.05 -4.37
CA ALA A 100 -0.89 7.13 -3.44
C ALA A 100 -2.18 7.84 -3.83
N ASP A 101 -2.35 8.16 -5.12
CA ASP A 101 -3.58 8.76 -5.64
C ASP A 101 -4.78 7.83 -5.43
N ALA A 102 -4.60 6.55 -5.69
CA ALA A 102 -5.65 5.54 -5.50
C ALA A 102 -6.09 5.47 -4.03
N LEU A 103 -5.14 5.48 -3.10
CA LEU A 103 -5.46 5.39 -1.68
C LEU A 103 -6.07 6.67 -1.14
N HIS A 104 -5.58 7.85 -1.58
CA HIS A 104 -6.22 9.13 -1.24
C HIS A 104 -7.67 9.13 -1.70
N HIS A 105 -7.90 8.79 -2.95
CA HIS A 105 -9.24 8.78 -3.54
C HIS A 105 -10.17 7.80 -2.81
N ALA A 106 -9.72 6.58 -2.60
CA ALA A 106 -10.50 5.56 -1.90
C ALA A 106 -10.82 5.95 -0.46
N SER A 107 -9.89 6.68 0.19
CA SER A 107 -10.10 7.16 1.56
C SER A 107 -11.20 8.22 1.66
N TYR A 108 -11.57 8.83 0.54
CA TYR A 108 -12.69 9.79 0.47
C TYR A 108 -14.00 9.16 0.01
N ARG A 109 -14.12 7.83 0.08
CA ARG A 109 -15.31 7.09 -0.39
C ARG A 109 -16.63 7.53 0.23
N SER A 110 -16.61 8.17 1.41
CA SER A 110 -17.80 8.72 2.05
C SER A 110 -18.10 10.16 1.64
N CYS A 111 -17.25 10.78 0.82
CA CYS A 111 -17.42 12.14 0.35
C CYS A 111 -18.17 12.17 -0.99
N GLY A 112 -18.90 13.25 -1.26
CA GLY A 112 -19.60 13.43 -2.52
C GLY A 112 -18.69 13.70 -3.71
N SER A 113 -17.49 14.27 -3.45
CA SER A 113 -16.49 14.55 -4.48
C SER A 113 -15.11 14.64 -3.82
N MET A 114 -14.08 14.57 -4.66
CA MET A 114 -12.71 14.85 -4.26
C MET A 114 -12.18 16.00 -5.11
N ALA A 115 -11.75 17.09 -4.47
CA ALA A 115 -11.19 18.23 -5.17
C ALA A 115 -9.72 17.96 -5.52
N SER A 116 -9.36 18.18 -6.78
CA SER A 116 -7.99 18.03 -7.26
C SER A 116 -7.75 18.91 -8.48
N PHE A 117 -6.55 19.43 -8.61
CA PHE A 117 -6.11 20.11 -9.84
C PHE A 117 -5.52 19.15 -10.87
N ASP A 118 -5.30 17.89 -10.51
CA ASP A 118 -4.77 16.85 -11.42
C ASP A 118 -5.93 16.21 -12.18
N ASP A 119 -6.40 16.90 -13.23
CA ASP A 119 -7.46 16.39 -14.11
C ASP A 119 -6.91 15.57 -15.29
N ARG A 120 -5.62 15.72 -15.63
CA ARG A 120 -5.04 15.06 -16.80
C ARG A 120 -4.62 13.62 -16.55
N LYS A 121 -3.83 13.38 -15.49
CA LYS A 121 -3.40 12.00 -15.16
C LYS A 121 -4.43 11.31 -14.29
N PHE A 122 -4.61 11.81 -13.10
CA PHE A 122 -5.47 11.18 -12.12
C PHE A 122 -6.93 11.23 -12.55
N GLY A 123 -7.44 12.42 -12.90
CA GLY A 123 -8.85 12.60 -13.27
C GLY A 123 -9.28 11.75 -14.44
N ARG A 124 -8.46 11.69 -15.50
CA ARG A 124 -8.76 10.85 -16.68
C ARG A 124 -8.74 9.36 -16.34
N ARG A 125 -7.75 8.94 -15.56
CA ARG A 125 -7.63 7.54 -15.16
C ARG A 125 -8.78 7.12 -14.26
N ALA A 126 -9.12 7.95 -13.28
CA ALA A 126 -10.23 7.70 -12.38
C ALA A 126 -11.56 7.62 -13.14
N ALA A 127 -11.80 8.52 -14.09
CA ALA A 127 -12.99 8.51 -14.92
C ALA A 127 -13.04 7.26 -15.80
N LYS A 128 -11.93 6.88 -16.42
CA LYS A 128 -11.82 5.68 -17.25
C LYS A 128 -12.13 4.41 -16.46
N LEU A 129 -11.70 4.36 -15.20
CA LEU A 129 -11.93 3.21 -14.31
C LEU A 129 -13.31 3.27 -13.64
N GLY A 130 -14.07 4.34 -13.84
CA GLY A 130 -15.38 4.51 -13.22
C GLY A 130 -15.36 4.66 -11.71
N LEU A 131 -14.31 5.25 -11.16
CA LEU A 131 -14.14 5.38 -9.72
C LEU A 131 -15.04 6.46 -9.11
N ALA A 132 -15.53 6.19 -7.90
CA ALA A 132 -16.29 7.14 -7.08
C ALA A 132 -15.51 7.42 -5.80
N PRO A 133 -15.56 8.65 -5.25
CA PRO A 133 -16.37 9.79 -5.69
C PRO A 133 -15.81 10.47 -6.94
N PRO A 134 -16.60 11.27 -7.65
CA PRO A 134 -16.11 12.02 -8.81
C PRO A 134 -15.09 13.08 -8.41
N LEU A 135 -14.16 13.38 -9.30
CA LEU A 135 -13.22 14.47 -9.10
C LEU A 135 -13.85 15.82 -9.49
N GLU A 136 -13.45 16.83 -8.76
CA GLU A 136 -13.91 18.19 -8.94
C GLU A 136 -12.67 19.08 -9.03
N VAL A 137 -12.55 19.85 -10.11
CA VAL A 137 -11.45 20.81 -10.27
C VAL A 137 -11.91 22.15 -9.74
N PRO A 138 -11.28 22.69 -8.65
CA PRO A 138 -11.68 23.99 -8.14
C PRO A 138 -11.47 25.10 -9.17
N GLY A 139 -12.46 26.00 -9.25
CA GLY A 139 -12.43 27.11 -10.18
C GLY A 139 -12.91 28.41 -9.59
#